data_c0dc7cdbe36d2f192f23649efe20dd0b
#
_entry.id   c0dc7cdbe36d2f192f23649efe20dd0b
#
_cell.length_a   1.000
_cell.length_b   1.000
_cell.length_c   1.000
_cell.angle_alpha   90.00
_cell.angle_beta   90.00
_cell.angle_gamma   90.00
#
_symmetry.space_group_name_H-M   'P 1'
#
loop_
_entity.id
_entity.type
_entity.pdbx_description
1 polymer ?
#
loop_
_entity_poly.entity_id
_entity_poly.type
_entity_poly.pdbx_seq_one_letter_code
_entity_poly.pdbx_strand_id
1 'polypeptide(L)'
;MTTSDFDPPREKLQAKGVSHLSDAEILQLLIGSGNAKNSVAHIARKTKKALQKYGSAITYDQLLSLSGIGEARASLVLAAFELARRYPVSTNSITIDTEQNILELASDVRSNSNESTIYMTLDGARRLIAKRHLDPDLSHSRKLRSITSHYLFDNAASVIIVKGAFELSVIPDLDDLQFAKELHGIMSFFNAGSCTFYLANSTEANVVLQA
;
A
#
# COMPACT_ATOMS: atom_id res chain seq x y z
N MET A 1 23.63 -16.17 34.52
CA MET A 1 24.47 -15.34 33.64
C MET A 1 23.53 -14.74 32.61
N THR A 2 23.12 -13.50 32.84
CA THR A 2 22.22 -12.76 31.98
C THR A 2 23.03 -12.15 30.83
N THR A 3 22.99 -12.79 29.69
CA THR A 3 23.50 -12.17 28.44
C THR A 3 22.58 -11.00 28.10
N SER A 4 23.13 -9.79 28.18
CA SER A 4 22.43 -8.55 27.78
C SER A 4 21.99 -8.68 26.33
N ASP A 5 20.71 -8.46 26.11
CA ASP A 5 19.98 -8.51 24.81
C ASP A 5 20.41 -7.33 23.87
N PHE A 6 21.70 -7.06 23.77
CA PHE A 6 22.26 -5.96 22.98
C PHE A 6 23.13 -6.50 21.85
N ASP A 7 22.51 -7.29 20.98
CA ASP A 7 23.17 -7.65 19.71
C ASP A 7 23.26 -6.39 18.83
N PRO A 8 24.45 -6.03 18.33
CA PRO A 8 24.57 -4.97 17.34
C PRO A 8 23.63 -5.20 16.15
N PRO A 9 23.04 -4.15 15.54
CA PRO A 9 22.04 -4.33 14.49
C PRO A 9 22.47 -5.20 13.31
N ARG A 10 23.78 -5.22 12.98
CA ARG A 10 24.33 -6.07 11.91
C ARG A 10 24.31 -7.56 12.29
N GLU A 11 24.71 -7.87 13.51
CA GLU A 11 24.72 -9.24 14.02
C GLU A 11 23.29 -9.76 14.18
N LYS A 12 22.40 -8.94 14.69
CA LYS A 12 20.97 -9.24 14.81
C LYS A 12 20.32 -9.46 13.43
N LEU A 13 20.69 -8.66 12.41
CA LEU A 13 20.24 -8.87 11.03
C LEU A 13 20.68 -10.25 10.49
N GLN A 14 21.94 -10.62 10.71
CA GLN A 14 22.49 -11.88 10.23
C GLN A 14 21.88 -13.10 10.95
N ALA A 15 21.65 -12.97 12.25
CA ALA A 15 21.14 -14.08 13.05
C ALA A 15 19.63 -14.29 12.94
N LYS A 16 18.86 -13.20 12.84
CA LYS A 16 17.38 -13.24 12.99
C LYS A 16 16.63 -12.66 11.77
N GLY A 17 17.32 -12.04 10.83
CA GLY A 17 16.70 -11.39 9.66
C GLY A 17 16.17 -9.98 9.93
N VAL A 18 15.84 -9.28 8.86
CA VAL A 18 15.45 -7.85 8.90
C VAL A 18 14.14 -7.59 9.64
N SER A 19 13.21 -8.54 9.61
CA SER A 19 11.90 -8.43 10.28
C SER A 19 11.98 -8.33 11.81
N HIS A 20 13.11 -8.75 12.40
CA HIS A 20 13.34 -8.67 13.83
C HIS A 20 14.02 -7.36 14.28
N LEU A 21 14.35 -6.48 13.36
CA LEU A 21 14.94 -5.19 13.67
C LEU A 21 13.86 -4.13 13.95
N SER A 22 14.09 -3.31 14.96
CA SER A 22 13.30 -2.09 15.17
C SER A 22 13.65 -1.04 14.11
N ASP A 23 12.72 -0.07 13.87
CA ASP A 23 12.98 1.04 12.94
C ASP A 23 14.30 1.77 13.23
N ALA A 24 14.64 1.94 14.52
CA ALA A 24 15.89 2.60 14.91
C ALA A 24 17.11 1.76 14.53
N GLU A 25 17.03 0.44 14.61
CA GLU A 25 18.10 -0.47 14.21
C GLU A 25 18.24 -0.52 12.68
N ILE A 26 17.13 -0.54 11.94
CA ILE A 26 17.14 -0.43 10.47
C ILE A 26 17.80 0.88 10.04
N LEU A 27 17.44 1.99 10.69
CA LEU A 27 18.07 3.30 10.41
C LEU A 27 19.56 3.32 10.78
N GLN A 28 19.98 2.61 11.83
CA GLN A 28 21.42 2.47 12.14
C GLN A 28 22.17 1.76 11.02
N LEU A 29 21.58 0.70 10.44
CA LEU A 29 22.17 -0.01 9.32
C LEU A 29 22.27 0.89 8.08
N LEU A 30 21.22 1.64 7.79
CA LEU A 30 21.16 2.55 6.63
C LEU A 30 22.16 3.71 6.77
N ILE A 31 22.25 4.33 7.94
CA ILE A 31 23.16 5.45 8.25
C ILE A 31 24.63 4.98 8.34
N GLY A 32 24.83 3.74 8.74
CA GLY A 32 26.12 3.04 8.79
C GLY A 32 26.97 3.39 10.00
N SER A 33 27.39 4.62 10.17
CA SER A 33 28.29 5.04 11.26
C SER A 33 27.85 6.37 11.88
N GLY A 34 28.31 6.61 13.10
CA GLY A 34 28.20 7.92 13.75
C GLY A 34 29.25 8.92 13.25
N ASN A 35 29.37 10.01 13.95
CA ASN A 35 30.45 10.97 13.80
C ASN A 35 31.02 11.31 15.20
N ALA A 36 32.05 12.17 15.26
CA ALA A 36 32.71 12.54 16.51
C ALA A 36 31.78 13.15 17.58
N LYS A 37 30.64 13.72 17.17
CA LYS A 37 29.67 14.38 18.07
C LYS A 37 28.44 13.55 18.36
N ASN A 38 28.05 12.61 17.47
CA ASN A 38 26.80 11.87 17.58
C ASN A 38 27.03 10.39 17.23
N SER A 39 26.63 9.49 18.12
CA SER A 39 26.63 8.07 17.83
C SER A 39 25.58 7.74 16.74
N VAL A 40 25.79 6.65 16.00
CA VAL A 40 24.83 6.19 14.99
C VAL A 40 23.43 5.95 15.57
N ALA A 41 23.36 5.42 16.78
CA ALA A 41 22.10 5.19 17.48
C ALA A 41 21.37 6.52 17.83
N HIS A 42 22.12 7.58 18.15
CA HIS A 42 21.53 8.88 18.41
C HIS A 42 20.98 9.52 17.13
N ILE A 43 21.75 9.44 16.04
CA ILE A 43 21.31 9.94 14.73
C ILE A 43 20.07 9.18 14.27
N ALA A 44 20.07 7.85 14.34
CA ALA A 44 18.94 7.00 13.98
C ALA A 44 17.65 7.35 14.74
N ARG A 45 17.76 7.58 16.06
CA ARG A 45 16.59 7.98 16.88
C ARG A 45 16.01 9.33 16.46
N LYS A 46 16.88 10.31 16.14
CA LYS A 46 16.41 11.61 15.62
C LYS A 46 15.76 11.48 14.25
N THR A 47 16.36 10.71 13.37
CA THR A 47 15.79 10.42 12.04
C THR A 47 14.44 9.71 12.18
N LYS A 48 14.33 8.69 13.07
CA LYS A 48 13.03 8.03 13.35
C LYS A 48 11.95 9.03 13.77
N LYS A 49 12.25 9.95 14.69
CA LYS A 49 11.29 10.99 15.12
C LYS A 49 10.85 11.89 13.97
N ALA A 50 11.78 12.28 13.10
CA ALA A 50 11.43 13.07 11.91
C ALA A 50 10.55 12.28 10.94
N LEU A 51 10.85 10.99 10.72
CA LEU A 51 10.04 10.09 9.89
C LEU A 51 8.64 9.85 10.47
N GLN A 52 8.52 9.75 11.80
CA GLN A 52 7.21 9.67 12.45
C GLN A 52 6.37 10.93 12.25
N LYS A 53 7.01 12.09 12.11
CA LYS A 53 6.33 13.38 11.89
C LYS A 53 5.96 13.62 10.43
N TYR A 54 6.85 13.32 9.50
CA TYR A 54 6.72 13.69 8.08
C TYR A 54 6.43 12.50 7.15
N GLY A 55 6.59 11.27 7.65
CA GLY A 55 6.43 10.05 6.84
C GLY A 55 7.42 10.01 5.67
N SER A 56 6.97 9.42 4.57
CA SER A 56 7.72 9.37 3.30
C SER A 56 7.78 10.72 2.58
N ALA A 57 7.01 11.72 3.02
CA ALA A 57 7.04 13.09 2.47
C ALA A 57 8.19 13.95 3.05
N ILE A 58 9.07 13.37 3.87
CA ILE A 58 10.23 14.08 4.40
C ILE A 58 11.12 14.58 3.26
N THR A 59 11.50 15.85 3.32
CA THR A 59 12.33 16.49 2.30
C THR A 59 13.83 16.38 2.59
N TYR A 60 14.65 16.60 1.57
CA TYR A 60 16.10 16.64 1.68
C TYR A 60 16.58 17.67 2.73
N ASP A 61 16.00 18.89 2.69
CA ASP A 61 16.37 19.96 3.62
C ASP A 61 15.98 19.64 5.07
N GLN A 62 14.84 19.00 5.26
CA GLN A 62 14.42 18.52 6.59
C GLN A 62 15.37 17.46 7.14
N LEU A 63 15.89 16.57 6.30
CA LEU A 63 16.91 15.61 6.70
C LEU A 63 18.24 16.29 7.04
N LEU A 64 18.70 17.25 6.23
CA LEU A 64 19.92 18.01 6.48
C LEU A 64 19.86 18.83 7.78
N SER A 65 18.67 19.27 8.20
CA SER A 65 18.50 19.98 9.47
C SER A 65 18.75 19.11 10.71
N LEU A 66 18.80 17.78 10.55
CA LEU A 66 19.05 16.85 11.64
C LEU A 66 20.55 16.76 11.96
N SER A 67 20.90 17.04 13.21
CA SER A 67 22.28 16.92 13.67
C SER A 67 22.83 15.51 13.44
N GLY A 68 23.90 15.43 12.66
CA GLY A 68 24.56 14.18 12.29
C GLY A 68 24.13 13.61 10.93
N ILE A 69 23.17 14.21 10.26
CA ILE A 69 22.82 13.90 8.88
C ILE A 69 23.50 14.92 7.97
N GLY A 70 24.38 14.44 7.11
CA GLY A 70 24.95 15.21 6.00
C GLY A 70 24.35 14.76 4.68
N GLU A 71 24.79 15.36 3.57
CA GLU A 71 24.28 15.12 2.22
C GLU A 71 24.22 13.64 1.84
N ALA A 72 25.30 12.89 2.07
CA ALA A 72 25.34 11.46 1.75
C ALA A 72 24.26 10.65 2.50
N ARG A 73 24.05 10.95 3.79
CA ARG A 73 23.05 10.23 4.60
C ARG A 73 21.64 10.66 4.25
N ALA A 74 21.40 11.95 3.97
CA ALA A 74 20.12 12.44 3.50
C ALA A 74 19.73 11.76 2.16
N SER A 75 20.67 11.70 1.22
CA SER A 75 20.49 11.02 -0.07
C SER A 75 20.20 9.54 0.11
N LEU A 76 20.90 8.84 1.01
CA LEU A 76 20.66 7.42 1.31
C LEU A 76 19.24 7.16 1.83
N VAL A 77 18.78 7.99 2.76
CA VAL A 77 17.41 7.85 3.32
C VAL A 77 16.36 8.04 2.22
N LEU A 78 16.49 9.10 1.41
CA LEU A 78 15.54 9.34 0.30
C LEU A 78 15.62 8.27 -0.78
N ALA A 79 16.82 7.81 -1.12
CA ALA A 79 16.99 6.71 -2.08
C ALA A 79 16.36 5.41 -1.58
N ALA A 80 16.45 5.11 -0.28
CA ALA A 80 15.80 3.95 0.30
C ALA A 80 14.26 4.02 0.20
N PHE A 81 13.66 5.19 0.45
CA PHE A 81 12.22 5.39 0.24
C PHE A 81 11.83 5.22 -1.22
N GLU A 82 12.61 5.78 -2.14
CA GLU A 82 12.33 5.65 -3.57
C GLU A 82 12.47 4.20 -4.05
N LEU A 83 13.46 3.45 -3.56
CA LEU A 83 13.58 2.02 -3.85
C LEU A 83 12.40 1.22 -3.29
N ALA A 84 11.99 1.48 -2.03
CA ALA A 84 10.83 0.82 -1.45
C ALA A 84 9.53 1.14 -2.22
N ARG A 85 9.40 2.35 -2.75
CA ARG A 85 8.28 2.74 -3.61
C ARG A 85 8.31 2.03 -4.97
N ARG A 86 9.52 1.84 -5.58
CA ARG A 86 9.67 1.15 -6.88
C ARG A 86 9.56 -0.36 -6.74
N TYR A 87 10.02 -0.90 -5.65
CA TYR A 87 10.08 -2.35 -5.36
C TYR A 87 9.36 -2.65 -4.04
N PRO A 88 8.03 -2.50 -4.01
CA PRO A 88 7.28 -2.83 -2.80
C PRO A 88 7.48 -4.30 -2.46
N VAL A 89 7.98 -4.57 -1.26
CA VAL A 89 8.14 -5.95 -0.77
C VAL A 89 6.78 -6.45 -0.35
N SER A 90 6.14 -7.20 -1.22
CA SER A 90 4.89 -7.91 -0.88
C SER A 90 5.23 -9.10 0.01
N THR A 91 5.20 -8.90 1.32
CA THR A 91 5.15 -10.02 2.27
C THR A 91 3.80 -10.72 2.10
N ASN A 92 3.75 -11.90 1.52
CA ASN A 92 2.55 -12.66 1.14
C ASN A 92 1.71 -11.96 0.05
N SER A 93 2.33 -11.59 -1.07
CA SER A 93 1.57 -11.05 -2.20
C SER A 93 0.73 -12.16 -2.84
N ILE A 94 -0.56 -12.09 -2.60
CA ILE A 94 -1.52 -12.86 -3.38
C ILE A 94 -1.47 -12.31 -4.80
N THR A 95 -1.07 -13.14 -5.76
CA THR A 95 -1.13 -12.77 -7.17
C THR A 95 -2.53 -13.05 -7.68
N ILE A 96 -3.12 -12.10 -8.37
CA ILE A 96 -4.48 -12.18 -8.89
C ILE A 96 -4.41 -12.45 -10.40
N ASP A 97 -4.24 -13.72 -10.75
CA ASP A 97 -4.10 -14.16 -12.14
C ASP A 97 -5.43 -14.62 -12.74
N THR A 98 -6.38 -15.00 -11.90
CA THR A 98 -7.66 -15.54 -12.30
C THR A 98 -8.82 -14.81 -11.65
N GLU A 99 -9.98 -14.83 -12.29
CA GLU A 99 -11.23 -14.34 -11.69
C GLU A 99 -11.55 -15.07 -10.38
N GLN A 100 -11.24 -16.35 -10.28
CA GLN A 100 -11.44 -17.14 -9.07
C GLN A 100 -10.70 -16.52 -7.87
N ASN A 101 -9.47 -16.05 -8.05
CA ASN A 101 -8.72 -15.37 -6.98
C ASN A 101 -9.43 -14.07 -6.51
N ILE A 102 -10.02 -13.33 -7.46
CA ILE A 102 -10.79 -12.11 -7.13
C ILE A 102 -12.01 -12.47 -6.28
N LEU A 103 -12.76 -13.50 -6.71
CA LEU A 103 -13.98 -13.92 -6.06
C LEU A 103 -13.72 -14.53 -4.67
N GLU A 104 -12.62 -15.23 -4.47
CA GLU A 104 -12.19 -15.73 -3.16
C GLU A 104 -11.85 -14.58 -2.22
N LEU A 105 -11.11 -13.59 -2.69
CA LEU A 105 -10.79 -12.39 -1.93
C LEU A 105 -12.02 -11.54 -1.61
N ALA A 106 -13.07 -11.63 -2.42
CA ALA A 106 -14.33 -10.90 -2.23
C ALA A 106 -15.39 -11.73 -1.49
N SER A 107 -15.04 -12.87 -0.90
CA SER A 107 -16.00 -13.79 -0.27
C SER A 107 -16.86 -13.13 0.82
N ASP A 108 -16.28 -12.21 1.57
CA ASP A 108 -16.97 -11.44 2.60
C ASP A 108 -18.05 -10.49 2.05
N VAL A 109 -17.86 -9.98 0.84
CA VAL A 109 -18.81 -9.09 0.15
C VAL A 109 -19.91 -9.88 -0.55
N ARG A 110 -19.53 -11.00 -1.16
CA ARG A 110 -20.43 -11.88 -1.92
C ARG A 110 -21.41 -12.64 -1.04
N SER A 111 -21.02 -12.92 0.21
CA SER A 111 -21.82 -13.69 1.17
C SER A 111 -22.69 -12.81 2.07
N ASN A 112 -22.56 -11.49 1.97
CA ASN A 112 -23.25 -10.57 2.86
C ASN A 112 -24.59 -10.15 2.26
N SER A 113 -25.64 -10.12 3.10
CA SER A 113 -26.98 -9.66 2.71
C SER A 113 -27.10 -8.16 2.50
N ASN A 114 -26.06 -7.40 2.86
CA ASN A 114 -26.02 -5.97 2.64
C ASN A 114 -25.15 -5.65 1.43
N GLU A 115 -25.60 -4.74 0.58
CA GLU A 115 -24.77 -4.22 -0.53
C GLU A 115 -23.47 -3.64 0.01
N SER A 116 -22.42 -4.39 -0.11
CA SER A 116 -21.08 -3.94 0.28
C SER A 116 -20.14 -3.99 -0.92
N THR A 117 -19.20 -3.07 -0.94
CA THR A 117 -18.25 -2.93 -2.03
C THR A 117 -16.84 -2.95 -1.46
N ILE A 118 -15.98 -3.73 -2.07
CA ILE A 118 -14.54 -3.66 -1.85
C ILE A 118 -13.83 -3.18 -3.10
N TYR A 119 -12.64 -2.66 -2.91
CA TYR A 119 -11.69 -2.45 -4.00
C TYR A 119 -10.31 -2.92 -3.61
N MET A 120 -9.59 -3.38 -4.60
CA MET A 120 -8.25 -3.94 -4.49
C MET A 120 -7.32 -3.19 -5.40
N THR A 121 -6.20 -2.73 -4.86
CA THR A 121 -5.12 -2.11 -5.64
C THR A 121 -4.03 -3.13 -5.89
N LEU A 122 -3.52 -3.17 -7.13
CA LEU A 122 -2.54 -4.15 -7.59
C LEU A 122 -1.32 -3.46 -8.17
N ASP A 123 -0.17 -4.11 -8.03
CA ASP A 123 1.06 -3.68 -8.72
C ASP A 123 1.10 -4.14 -10.19
N GLY A 124 2.16 -3.76 -10.91
CA GLY A 124 2.34 -4.11 -12.32
C GLY A 124 2.53 -5.62 -12.59
N ALA A 125 2.77 -6.43 -11.55
CA ALA A 125 2.83 -7.89 -11.62
C ALA A 125 1.53 -8.55 -11.14
N ARG A 126 0.42 -7.79 -11.07
CA ARG A 126 -0.90 -8.21 -10.58
C ARG A 126 -0.91 -8.73 -9.14
N ARG A 127 0.03 -8.32 -8.31
CA ARG A 127 0.06 -8.68 -6.91
C ARG A 127 -0.79 -7.69 -6.10
N LEU A 128 -1.56 -8.23 -5.16
CA LEU A 128 -2.40 -7.45 -4.27
C LEU A 128 -1.53 -6.54 -3.38
N ILE A 129 -1.72 -5.21 -3.50
CA ILE A 129 -1.12 -4.24 -2.60
C ILE A 129 -2.00 -4.06 -1.38
N ALA A 130 -3.30 -3.81 -1.60
CA ALA A 130 -4.26 -3.65 -0.52
C ALA A 130 -5.68 -4.01 -0.96
N LYS A 131 -6.47 -4.54 -0.01
CA LYS A 131 -7.92 -4.72 -0.09
C LYS A 131 -8.57 -3.78 0.91
N ARG A 132 -9.59 -3.03 0.47
CA ARG A 132 -10.31 -2.07 1.31
C ARG A 132 -11.80 -2.15 1.08
N HIS A 133 -12.58 -1.98 2.14
CA HIS A 133 -14.01 -1.78 2.03
C HIS A 133 -14.31 -0.33 1.65
N LEU A 134 -15.26 -0.15 0.75
CA LEU A 134 -15.79 1.15 0.41
C LEU A 134 -16.94 1.46 1.35
N ASP A 135 -16.85 2.59 2.05
CA ASP A 135 -17.89 3.02 2.97
C ASP A 135 -19.20 3.27 2.20
N PRO A 136 -20.30 2.55 2.51
CA PRO A 136 -21.56 2.67 1.81
C PRO A 136 -22.19 4.07 1.96
N ASP A 137 -21.94 4.75 3.08
CA ASP A 137 -22.53 6.05 3.40
C ASP A 137 -21.87 7.23 2.67
N LEU A 138 -20.77 6.97 1.96
CA LEU A 138 -20.13 8.00 1.14
C LEU A 138 -21.00 8.36 -0.07
N SER A 139 -21.08 9.66 -0.37
CA SER A 139 -21.64 10.11 -1.64
C SER A 139 -20.85 9.57 -2.84
N HIS A 140 -21.49 9.44 -3.98
CA HIS A 140 -20.90 8.95 -5.23
C HIS A 140 -19.50 9.57 -5.52
N SER A 141 -19.40 10.89 -5.50
CA SER A 141 -18.14 11.61 -5.74
C SER A 141 -17.06 11.33 -4.69
N ARG A 142 -17.44 11.06 -3.44
CA ARG A 142 -16.51 10.69 -2.37
C ARG A 142 -16.01 9.26 -2.54
N LYS A 143 -16.87 8.34 -3.00
CA LYS A 143 -16.47 6.96 -3.34
C LYS A 143 -15.39 6.95 -4.43
N LEU A 144 -15.63 7.67 -5.53
CA LEU A 144 -14.65 7.84 -6.62
C LEU A 144 -13.33 8.42 -6.12
N ARG A 145 -13.39 9.49 -5.32
CA ARG A 145 -12.20 10.12 -4.75
C ARG A 145 -11.45 9.18 -3.82
N SER A 146 -12.13 8.39 -2.99
CA SER A 146 -11.50 7.42 -2.09
C SER A 146 -10.68 6.39 -2.85
N ILE A 147 -11.28 5.78 -3.88
CA ILE A 147 -10.59 4.78 -4.73
C ILE A 147 -9.39 5.42 -5.42
N THR A 148 -9.58 6.57 -6.06
CA THR A 148 -8.52 7.25 -6.81
C THR A 148 -7.36 7.68 -5.90
N SER A 149 -7.67 8.21 -4.71
CA SER A 149 -6.65 8.61 -3.74
C SER A 149 -5.80 7.43 -3.28
N HIS A 150 -6.42 6.29 -3.00
CA HIS A 150 -5.69 5.09 -2.61
C HIS A 150 -4.93 4.46 -3.78
N TYR A 151 -5.47 4.48 -4.99
CA TYR A 151 -4.75 4.08 -6.19
C TYR A 151 -3.42 4.85 -6.33
N LEU A 152 -3.47 6.18 -6.18
CA LEU A 152 -2.28 7.03 -6.23
C LEU A 152 -1.35 6.81 -5.04
N PHE A 153 -1.91 6.71 -3.83
CA PHE A 153 -1.13 6.48 -2.61
C PHE A 153 -0.37 5.16 -2.64
N ASP A 154 -1.02 4.09 -3.08
CA ASP A 154 -0.45 2.76 -3.22
C ASP A 154 0.54 2.67 -4.40
N ASN A 155 0.61 3.68 -5.25
CA ASN A 155 1.33 3.64 -6.54
C ASN A 155 0.94 2.40 -7.34
N ALA A 156 -0.35 2.10 -7.38
CA ALA A 156 -0.88 0.92 -8.01
C ALA A 156 -0.81 1.02 -9.54
N ALA A 157 -0.73 -0.13 -10.20
CA ALA A 157 -0.81 -0.22 -11.66
C ALA A 157 -2.26 -0.47 -12.11
N SER A 158 -3.06 -1.13 -11.26
CA SER A 158 -4.45 -1.44 -11.58
C SER A 158 -5.34 -1.44 -10.34
N VAL A 159 -6.66 -1.33 -10.56
CA VAL A 159 -7.68 -1.42 -9.52
C VAL A 159 -8.77 -2.38 -9.93
N ILE A 160 -9.20 -3.22 -8.98
CA ILE A 160 -10.35 -4.12 -9.12
C ILE A 160 -11.37 -3.73 -8.07
N ILE A 161 -12.61 -3.55 -8.48
CA ILE A 161 -13.74 -3.29 -7.60
C ILE A 161 -14.68 -4.48 -7.66
N VAL A 162 -15.19 -4.90 -6.51
CA VAL A 162 -16.23 -5.95 -6.42
C VAL A 162 -17.35 -5.42 -5.53
N LYS A 163 -18.55 -5.28 -6.11
CA LYS A 163 -19.78 -4.97 -5.39
C LYS A 163 -20.56 -6.26 -5.21
N GLY A 164 -21.00 -6.52 -3.99
CA GLY A 164 -21.88 -7.62 -3.67
C GLY A 164 -23.29 -7.38 -4.23
N ALA A 165 -23.84 -8.37 -4.92
CA ALA A 165 -25.21 -8.35 -5.39
C ALA A 165 -26.11 -9.19 -4.47
N PHE A 166 -27.23 -8.63 -4.05
CA PHE A 166 -28.17 -9.29 -3.12
C PHE A 166 -29.06 -10.33 -3.78
N GLU A 167 -29.31 -10.22 -5.08
CA GLU A 167 -30.25 -11.07 -5.81
C GLU A 167 -29.58 -12.21 -6.57
N LEU A 168 -30.41 -13.16 -7.01
CA LEU A 168 -30.00 -14.29 -7.86
C LEU A 168 -29.42 -13.86 -9.22
N SER A 169 -29.47 -12.57 -9.54
CA SER A 169 -29.01 -12.01 -10.80
C SER A 169 -27.99 -10.91 -10.58
N VAL A 170 -26.81 -11.05 -11.19
CA VAL A 170 -25.71 -10.08 -11.19
C VAL A 170 -25.83 -9.12 -12.38
N ILE A 171 -27.00 -8.46 -12.52
CA ILE A 171 -27.27 -7.48 -13.57
C ILE A 171 -26.95 -6.09 -13.01
N PRO A 172 -26.03 -5.31 -13.65
CA PRO A 172 -25.72 -3.97 -13.22
C PRO A 172 -26.90 -3.02 -13.44
N ASP A 173 -27.17 -2.15 -12.48
CA ASP A 173 -28.12 -1.07 -12.60
C ASP A 173 -27.48 0.18 -13.27
N LEU A 174 -28.26 1.24 -13.43
CA LEU A 174 -27.80 2.47 -14.05
C LEU A 174 -26.71 3.17 -13.21
N ASP A 175 -26.81 3.08 -11.89
CA ASP A 175 -25.83 3.69 -10.98
C ASP A 175 -24.49 2.93 -11.04
N ASP A 176 -24.52 1.62 -11.17
CA ASP A 176 -23.32 0.78 -11.35
C ASP A 176 -22.61 1.13 -12.66
N LEU A 177 -23.38 1.25 -13.75
CA LEU A 177 -22.85 1.58 -15.06
C LEU A 177 -22.26 3.00 -15.09
N GLN A 178 -22.94 3.95 -14.46
CA GLN A 178 -22.45 5.32 -14.34
C GLN A 178 -21.19 5.39 -13.51
N PHE A 179 -21.17 4.73 -12.35
CA PHE A 179 -19.99 4.65 -11.46
C PHE A 179 -18.78 4.07 -12.20
N ALA A 180 -18.98 2.95 -12.88
CA ALA A 180 -17.92 2.30 -13.66
C ALA A 180 -17.36 3.22 -14.74
N LYS A 181 -18.23 3.91 -15.49
CA LYS A 181 -17.85 4.84 -16.56
C LYS A 181 -17.06 6.03 -16.03
N GLU A 182 -17.53 6.65 -14.94
CA GLU A 182 -16.86 7.80 -14.33
C GLU A 182 -15.49 7.40 -13.76
N LEU A 183 -15.44 6.27 -13.04
CA LEU A 183 -14.18 5.77 -12.52
C LEU A 183 -13.19 5.47 -13.65
N HIS A 184 -13.61 4.80 -14.71
CA HIS A 184 -12.78 4.56 -15.88
C HIS A 184 -12.24 5.86 -16.49
N GLY A 185 -13.09 6.88 -16.63
CA GLY A 185 -12.66 8.19 -17.12
C GLY A 185 -11.58 8.84 -16.27
N ILE A 186 -11.71 8.74 -14.93
CA ILE A 186 -10.70 9.23 -13.99
C ILE A 186 -9.41 8.41 -14.09
N MET A 187 -9.52 7.08 -14.09
CA MET A 187 -8.36 6.19 -14.14
C MET A 187 -7.57 6.31 -15.44
N SER A 188 -8.27 6.49 -16.57
CA SER A 188 -7.65 6.74 -17.88
C SER A 188 -6.81 8.02 -17.90
N PHE A 189 -7.23 9.05 -17.16
CA PHE A 189 -6.45 10.29 -17.03
C PHE A 189 -5.10 10.06 -16.35
N PHE A 190 -5.01 9.08 -15.46
CA PHE A 190 -3.77 8.72 -14.78
C PHE A 190 -2.94 7.64 -15.51
N ASN A 191 -3.31 7.27 -16.74
CA ASN A 191 -2.72 6.15 -17.48
C ASN A 191 -2.69 4.85 -16.63
N ALA A 192 -3.76 4.60 -15.88
CA ALA A 192 -3.90 3.36 -15.13
C ALA A 192 -3.86 2.16 -16.08
N GLY A 193 -3.15 1.10 -15.67
CA GLY A 193 -2.96 -0.09 -16.50
C GLY A 193 -4.24 -0.86 -16.74
N SER A 194 -5.11 -0.98 -15.73
CA SER A 194 -6.45 -1.54 -15.87
C SER A 194 -7.36 -1.12 -14.71
N CYS A 195 -8.65 -0.99 -15.02
CA CYS A 195 -9.72 -0.80 -14.07
C CYS A 195 -10.81 -1.81 -14.37
N THR A 196 -11.10 -2.72 -13.43
CA THR A 196 -12.14 -3.74 -13.62
C THR A 196 -13.16 -3.65 -12.50
N PHE A 197 -14.44 -3.64 -12.85
CA PHE A 197 -15.55 -3.64 -11.90
C PHE A 197 -16.39 -4.89 -12.07
N TYR A 198 -16.54 -5.64 -10.99
CA TYR A 198 -17.36 -6.83 -10.87
C TYR A 198 -18.59 -6.58 -10.03
N LEU A 199 -19.72 -7.10 -10.48
CA LEU A 199 -20.91 -7.33 -9.67
C LEU A 199 -20.97 -8.84 -9.39
N ALA A 200 -21.00 -9.24 -8.12
CA ALA A 200 -20.88 -10.65 -7.77
C ALA A 200 -21.78 -11.03 -6.59
N ASN A 201 -22.39 -12.21 -6.67
CA ASN A 201 -23.08 -12.86 -5.56
C ASN A 201 -22.37 -14.16 -5.15
N SER A 202 -22.99 -15.00 -4.32
CA SER A 202 -22.40 -16.24 -3.83
C SER A 202 -22.11 -17.27 -4.94
N THR A 203 -22.79 -17.19 -6.08
CA THR A 203 -22.75 -18.20 -7.16
C THR A 203 -22.17 -17.66 -8.46
N GLU A 204 -22.38 -16.38 -8.76
CA GLU A 204 -22.09 -15.79 -10.06
C GLU A 204 -21.31 -14.47 -9.90
N ALA A 205 -20.60 -14.12 -10.94
CA ALA A 205 -19.99 -12.79 -11.10
C ALA A 205 -20.20 -12.31 -12.53
N ASN A 206 -20.40 -11.00 -12.68
CA ASN A 206 -20.51 -10.33 -13.97
C ASN A 206 -19.55 -9.15 -14.01
N VAL A 207 -18.85 -8.99 -15.13
CA VAL A 207 -17.96 -7.85 -15.37
C VAL A 207 -18.81 -6.67 -15.85
N VAL A 208 -18.90 -5.64 -15.04
CA VAL A 208 -19.60 -4.39 -15.40
C VAL A 208 -18.74 -3.53 -16.32
N LEU A 209 -17.45 -3.49 -16.06
CA LEU A 209 -16.46 -2.78 -16.85
C LEU A 209 -15.11 -3.50 -16.77
N GLN A 210 -14.45 -3.63 -17.91
CA GLN A 210 -13.05 -4.00 -18.03
C GLN A 210 -12.37 -3.05 -19.01
N ALA A 211 -11.35 -2.33 -18.53
CA ALA A 211 -10.63 -1.33 -19.30
C ALA A 211 -9.13 -1.33 -18.96
#